data_e1356e1734ff3b5444aaf82a7113d6ad
#
_entry.id   e1356e1734ff3b5444aaf82a7113d6ad
#
_cell.length_a   1.000
_cell.length_b   1.000
_cell.length_c   1.000
_cell.angle_alpha   90.00
_cell.angle_beta   90.00
_cell.angle_gamma   90.00
#
_symmetry.space_group_name_H-M   'P 1'
#
loop_
_entity.id
_entity.type
_entity.pdbx_description
1 polymer ?
#
loop_
_entity_poly.entity_id
_entity_poly.type
_entity_poly.pdbx_seq_one_letter_code
_entity_poly.pdbx_strand_id
1 'polypeptide(L)'
;RKHMNGNNDLPILCKVYYGMTEQDEALLFAMQTGDSAALTPSARLRANLRGEDKASGEFYAATEEAGLHVGFERGGGTGRILCINTAFAEFRRAGAEFYKEALTILLEAWGGDPDSLRAEVIQGIVHFVELYHSEYDRERLIYGLRAYEPKFVYAAGKAEKELRGVKRYVNLFYR
;
A
#
# COMPACT_ATOMS: atom_id res chain seq x y z
N ARG A 1 -25.94 -1.97 -30.00
CA ARG A 1 -25.70 -3.43 -29.81
C ARG A 1 -26.14 -4.09 -31.09
N LYS A 2 -25.21 -4.52 -31.97
CA LYS A 2 -25.52 -5.40 -33.12
C LYS A 2 -25.75 -6.79 -32.53
N HIS A 3 -26.95 -7.31 -32.71
CA HIS A 3 -27.25 -8.73 -32.51
C HIS A 3 -26.38 -9.53 -33.51
N MET A 4 -25.33 -10.19 -32.99
CA MET A 4 -24.67 -11.24 -33.76
C MET A 4 -25.62 -12.41 -33.80
N ASN A 5 -26.15 -12.71 -35.00
CA ASN A 5 -26.91 -13.93 -35.26
C ASN A 5 -26.02 -15.13 -34.92
N GLY A 6 -26.52 -15.95 -34.02
CA GLY A 6 -25.78 -17.01 -33.36
C GLY A 6 -25.22 -18.04 -34.29
N ASN A 7 -23.92 -18.01 -34.45
CA ASN A 7 -23.15 -19.22 -34.64
C ASN A 7 -22.52 -19.54 -33.31
N ASN A 8 -23.19 -20.39 -32.54
CA ASN A 8 -22.74 -20.80 -31.18
C ASN A 8 -21.52 -21.73 -31.22
N ASP A 9 -20.95 -22.01 -32.40
CA ASP A 9 -19.89 -22.98 -32.62
C ASP A 9 -18.56 -22.31 -33.01
N LEU A 10 -18.27 -21.13 -32.48
CA LEU A 10 -16.94 -20.56 -32.65
C LEU A 10 -15.94 -21.33 -31.75
N PRO A 11 -14.93 -22.01 -32.34
CA PRO A 11 -13.92 -22.69 -31.55
C PRO A 11 -13.10 -21.64 -30.82
N ILE A 12 -13.12 -21.70 -29.48
CA ILE A 12 -12.30 -20.85 -28.59
C ILE A 12 -11.16 -21.70 -28.07
N LEU A 13 -9.93 -21.27 -28.34
CA LEU A 13 -8.76 -21.88 -27.72
C LEU A 13 -8.76 -21.54 -26.23
N CYS A 14 -8.91 -22.54 -25.37
CA CYS A 14 -8.86 -22.39 -23.95
C CYS A 14 -7.84 -23.34 -23.34
N LYS A 15 -7.18 -22.90 -22.25
CA LYS A 15 -6.31 -23.70 -21.44
C LYS A 15 -7.07 -24.12 -20.18
N VAL A 16 -7.27 -25.43 -20.01
CA VAL A 16 -8.01 -25.98 -18.87
C VAL A 16 -7.01 -26.58 -17.90
N TYR A 17 -7.13 -26.22 -16.64
CA TYR A 17 -6.34 -26.79 -15.53
C TYR A 17 -7.25 -27.69 -14.71
N TYR A 18 -6.78 -28.88 -14.37
CA TYR A 18 -7.51 -29.88 -13.59
C TYR A 18 -6.87 -30.08 -12.22
N GLY A 19 -7.68 -30.36 -11.20
CA GLY A 19 -7.20 -30.70 -9.87
C GLY A 19 -6.63 -29.53 -9.06
N MET A 20 -6.95 -28.30 -9.46
CA MET A 20 -6.56 -27.10 -8.71
C MET A 20 -7.43 -26.92 -7.48
N THR A 21 -6.81 -26.51 -6.40
CA THR A 21 -7.51 -26.02 -5.22
C THR A 21 -7.94 -24.55 -5.44
N GLU A 22 -8.85 -24.03 -4.60
CA GLU A 22 -9.23 -22.61 -4.63
C GLU A 22 -8.00 -21.70 -4.43
N GLN A 23 -7.03 -22.13 -3.64
CA GLN A 23 -5.75 -21.43 -3.41
C GLN A 23 -4.91 -21.38 -4.69
N ASP A 24 -4.79 -22.52 -5.40
CA ASP A 24 -4.06 -22.59 -6.67
C ASP A 24 -4.71 -21.70 -7.73
N GLU A 25 -6.04 -21.69 -7.81
CA GLU A 25 -6.79 -20.82 -8.73
C GLU A 25 -6.57 -19.35 -8.41
N ALA A 26 -6.59 -18.97 -7.13
CA ALA A 26 -6.37 -17.59 -6.69
C ALA A 26 -4.95 -17.12 -7.02
N LEU A 27 -3.94 -17.98 -6.82
CA LEU A 27 -2.54 -17.67 -7.16
C LEU A 27 -2.36 -17.58 -8.67
N LEU A 28 -2.92 -18.51 -9.45
CA LEU A 28 -2.87 -18.46 -10.90
C LEU A 28 -3.52 -17.19 -11.44
N PHE A 29 -4.67 -16.79 -10.91
CA PHE A 29 -5.35 -15.55 -11.27
C PHE A 29 -4.48 -14.32 -10.96
N ALA A 30 -3.80 -14.29 -9.81
CA ALA A 30 -2.89 -13.22 -9.44
C ALA A 30 -1.66 -13.12 -10.36
N MET A 31 -1.20 -14.26 -10.91
CA MET A 31 -0.04 -14.36 -11.81
C MET A 31 -0.37 -14.05 -13.28
N GLN A 32 -1.60 -14.27 -13.73
CA GLN A 32 -2.03 -14.09 -15.13
C GLN A 32 -2.16 -12.61 -15.54
N THR A 33 -1.18 -11.79 -15.25
CA THR A 33 -1.23 -10.35 -15.55
C THR A 33 -0.60 -9.96 -16.88
N GLY A 34 -0.25 -10.92 -17.75
CA GLY A 34 0.50 -10.67 -18.98
C GLY A 34 -0.30 -10.11 -20.15
N ASP A 35 -1.53 -10.60 -20.36
CA ASP A 35 -2.29 -10.36 -21.61
C ASP A 35 -3.72 -9.81 -21.41
N SER A 36 -4.19 -9.64 -20.19
CA SER A 36 -5.47 -9.02 -19.86
C SER A 36 -5.26 -7.74 -19.06
N ALA A 37 -6.26 -6.88 -18.97
CA ALA A 37 -6.19 -5.64 -18.20
C ALA A 37 -5.58 -5.90 -16.81
N ALA A 38 -4.48 -5.22 -16.49
CA ALA A 38 -3.74 -5.42 -15.26
C ALA A 38 -4.67 -5.35 -14.04
N LEU A 39 -4.60 -6.34 -13.16
CA LEU A 39 -5.37 -6.34 -11.91
C LEU A 39 -5.06 -5.08 -11.11
N THR A 40 -6.11 -4.50 -10.52
CA THR A 40 -5.90 -3.42 -9.56
C THR A 40 -5.09 -3.92 -8.37
N PRO A 41 -4.31 -3.06 -7.70
CA PRO A 41 -3.52 -3.45 -6.52
C PRO A 41 -4.36 -4.15 -5.44
N SER A 42 -5.59 -3.68 -5.22
CA SER A 42 -6.53 -4.29 -4.27
C SER A 42 -7.01 -5.68 -4.70
N ALA A 43 -7.30 -5.87 -5.99
CA ALA A 43 -7.71 -7.18 -6.52
C ALA A 43 -6.56 -8.19 -6.44
N ARG A 44 -5.34 -7.76 -6.76
CA ARG A 44 -4.14 -8.60 -6.66
C ARG A 44 -3.87 -9.02 -5.22
N LEU A 45 -3.92 -8.07 -4.28
CA LEU A 45 -3.69 -8.39 -2.87
C LEU A 45 -4.77 -9.34 -2.32
N ARG A 46 -6.06 -9.13 -2.68
CA ARG A 46 -7.13 -10.08 -2.30
C ARG A 46 -6.88 -11.49 -2.82
N ALA A 47 -6.46 -11.63 -4.07
CA ALA A 47 -6.15 -12.93 -4.65
C ALA A 47 -4.97 -13.60 -3.94
N ASN A 48 -3.90 -12.84 -3.67
CA ASN A 48 -2.75 -13.33 -2.94
C ASN A 48 -3.11 -13.77 -1.51
N LEU A 49 -3.93 -13.01 -0.80
CA LEU A 49 -4.39 -13.38 0.55
C LEU A 49 -5.24 -14.66 0.54
N ARG A 50 -6.11 -14.85 -0.46
CA ARG A 50 -6.87 -16.10 -0.62
C ARG A 50 -5.97 -17.28 -0.98
N GLY A 51 -4.94 -17.02 -1.75
CA GLY A 51 -3.91 -18.00 -2.11
C GLY A 51 -2.86 -18.22 -1.03
N GLU A 52 -3.07 -17.67 0.17
CA GLU A 52 -2.16 -17.80 1.33
C GLU A 52 -0.71 -17.38 1.03
N ASP A 53 -0.52 -16.39 0.12
CA ASP A 53 0.79 -15.81 -0.12
C ASP A 53 1.35 -15.20 1.16
N LYS A 54 2.45 -15.76 1.65
CA LYS A 54 3.06 -15.41 2.92
C LYS A 54 3.38 -13.91 3.04
N ALA A 55 4.00 -13.33 2.00
CA ALA A 55 4.40 -11.92 2.04
C ALA A 55 3.19 -10.98 2.09
N SER A 56 2.12 -11.30 1.36
CA SER A 56 0.86 -10.55 1.40
C SER A 56 0.16 -10.69 2.74
N GLY A 57 0.18 -11.87 3.35
CA GLY A 57 -0.36 -12.12 4.69
C GLY A 57 0.37 -11.33 5.77
N GLU A 58 1.69 -11.36 5.76
CA GLU A 58 2.55 -10.60 6.69
C GLU A 58 2.35 -9.08 6.55
N PHE A 59 2.26 -8.57 5.33
CA PHE A 59 1.96 -7.17 5.07
C PHE A 59 0.59 -6.76 5.61
N TYR A 60 -0.43 -7.58 5.34
CA TYR A 60 -1.78 -7.32 5.81
C TYR A 60 -1.82 -7.30 7.35
N ALA A 61 -1.25 -8.33 8.00
CA ALA A 61 -1.17 -8.42 9.46
C ALA A 61 -0.43 -7.22 10.07
N ALA A 62 0.74 -6.84 9.52
CA ALA A 62 1.51 -5.70 10.00
C ALA A 62 0.72 -4.37 9.89
N THR A 63 -0.09 -4.21 8.85
CA THR A 63 -0.94 -3.02 8.69
C THR A 63 -2.06 -2.97 9.74
N GLU A 64 -2.74 -4.11 9.98
CA GLU A 64 -3.79 -4.22 11.00
C GLU A 64 -3.22 -4.06 12.42
N GLU A 65 -2.06 -4.65 12.71
CA GLU A 65 -1.37 -4.49 13.99
C GLU A 65 -0.96 -3.04 14.28
N ALA A 66 -0.66 -2.26 13.24
CA ALA A 66 -0.41 -0.83 13.37
C ALA A 66 -1.68 0.01 13.60
N GLY A 67 -2.87 -0.62 13.62
CA GLY A 67 -4.17 0.03 13.82
C GLY A 67 -4.73 0.70 12.56
N LEU A 68 -4.21 0.37 11.38
CA LEU A 68 -4.68 0.85 10.08
C LEU A 68 -5.22 -0.31 9.25
N HIS A 69 -6.01 -0.01 8.23
CA HIS A 69 -6.64 -1.01 7.37
C HIS A 69 -6.22 -0.87 5.91
N VAL A 70 -6.08 -1.98 5.22
CA VAL A 70 -5.89 -1.95 3.77
C VAL A 70 -7.21 -1.59 3.07
N GLY A 71 -7.19 -0.53 2.27
CA GLY A 71 -8.35 -0.05 1.53
C GLY A 71 -8.61 -0.85 0.27
N PHE A 72 -9.42 -1.90 0.36
CA PHE A 72 -9.78 -2.73 -0.79
C PHE A 72 -10.85 -2.12 -1.68
N GLU A 73 -11.66 -1.21 -1.15
CA GLU A 73 -12.79 -0.61 -1.85
C GLU A 73 -12.48 0.80 -2.30
N ARG A 74 -13.20 1.26 -3.33
CA ARG A 74 -13.13 2.65 -3.75
C ARG A 74 -13.78 3.54 -2.69
N GLY A 75 -13.08 4.57 -2.31
CA GLY A 75 -13.55 5.56 -1.32
C GLY A 75 -12.52 5.74 -0.23
N GLY A 76 -12.14 7.00 -0.01
CA GLY A 76 -11.28 7.39 1.09
C GLY A 76 -12.04 7.23 2.41
N GLY A 77 -11.33 6.88 3.45
CA GLY A 77 -11.83 6.84 4.82
C GLY A 77 -10.65 6.94 5.77
N THR A 78 -10.92 7.43 6.96
CA THR A 78 -9.94 7.50 8.03
C THR A 78 -9.35 6.12 8.31
N GLY A 79 -8.04 6.03 8.47
CA GLY A 79 -7.35 4.79 8.79
C GLY A 79 -7.20 3.80 7.64
N ARG A 80 -7.46 4.19 6.37
CA ARG A 80 -7.39 3.28 5.23
C ARG A 80 -6.24 3.61 4.28
N ILE A 81 -5.36 2.65 4.06
CA ILE A 81 -4.24 2.72 3.11
C ILE A 81 -4.74 2.34 1.71
N LEU A 82 -4.83 3.32 0.82
CA LEU A 82 -5.26 3.13 -0.58
C LEU A 82 -4.09 2.90 -1.53
N CYS A 83 -2.89 3.38 -1.18
CA CYS A 83 -1.67 3.23 -1.98
C CYS A 83 -0.99 1.87 -1.76
N ILE A 84 -1.75 0.78 -1.94
CA ILE A 84 -1.36 -0.59 -1.58
C ILE A 84 0.01 -0.98 -2.17
N ASN A 85 0.26 -0.70 -3.47
CA ASN A 85 1.53 -1.06 -4.10
C ASN A 85 2.72 -0.38 -3.41
N THR A 86 2.59 0.91 -3.09
CA THR A 86 3.65 1.66 -2.41
C THR A 86 3.85 1.14 -0.99
N ALA A 87 2.78 0.98 -0.23
CA ALA A 87 2.84 0.48 1.14
C ALA A 87 3.45 -0.93 1.21
N PHE A 88 3.06 -1.84 0.30
CA PHE A 88 3.62 -3.18 0.21
C PHE A 88 5.10 -3.17 -0.21
N ALA A 89 5.49 -2.29 -1.14
CA ALA A 89 6.89 -2.13 -1.52
C ALA A 89 7.76 -1.65 -0.33
N GLU A 90 7.26 -0.68 0.45
CA GLU A 90 7.96 -0.19 1.64
C GLU A 90 8.03 -1.25 2.75
N PHE A 91 6.94 -1.99 2.99
CA PHE A 91 6.95 -3.13 3.90
C PHE A 91 8.03 -4.17 3.53
N ARG A 92 8.11 -4.54 2.25
CA ARG A 92 9.12 -5.49 1.77
C ARG A 92 10.55 -4.98 1.86
N ARG A 93 10.74 -3.68 1.65
CA ARG A 93 12.06 -3.04 1.66
C ARG A 93 12.59 -2.84 3.08
N ALA A 94 11.79 -2.26 3.96
CA ALA A 94 12.20 -1.86 5.31
C ALA A 94 11.97 -2.96 6.37
N GLY A 95 11.10 -3.94 6.08
CA GLY A 95 10.69 -4.95 7.03
C GLY A 95 9.50 -4.53 7.89
N ALA A 96 8.91 -5.51 8.56
CA ALA A 96 7.66 -5.33 9.31
C ALA A 96 7.80 -4.34 10.48
N GLU A 97 8.93 -4.32 11.17
CA GLU A 97 9.13 -3.48 12.35
C GLU A 97 9.13 -1.99 12.02
N PHE A 98 10.00 -1.56 11.10
CA PHE A 98 10.06 -0.15 10.69
C PHE A 98 8.77 0.30 10.00
N TYR A 99 8.15 -0.59 9.22
CA TYR A 99 6.87 -0.31 8.58
C TYR A 99 5.76 -0.07 9.61
N LYS A 100 5.61 -0.95 10.62
CA LYS A 100 4.62 -0.80 11.69
C LYS A 100 4.87 0.45 12.51
N GLU A 101 6.11 0.69 12.91
CA GLU A 101 6.48 1.87 13.67
C GLU A 101 6.12 3.15 12.93
N ALA A 102 6.46 3.25 11.65
CA ALA A 102 6.14 4.39 10.81
C ALA A 102 4.62 4.63 10.73
N LEU A 103 3.84 3.57 10.51
CA LEU A 103 2.37 3.67 10.45
C LEU A 103 1.76 4.08 11.79
N THR A 104 2.29 3.56 12.90
CA THR A 104 1.83 3.91 14.24
C THR A 104 2.09 5.38 14.55
N ILE A 105 3.26 5.92 14.14
CA ILE A 105 3.57 7.35 14.25
C ILE A 105 2.55 8.20 13.48
N LEU A 106 2.22 7.83 12.23
CA LEU A 106 1.22 8.56 11.44
C LEU A 106 -0.17 8.49 12.07
N LEU A 107 -0.57 7.33 12.60
CA LEU A 107 -1.84 7.14 13.26
C LEU A 107 -1.94 7.98 14.54
N GLU A 108 -0.92 7.95 15.38
CA GLU A 108 -0.89 8.74 16.61
C GLU A 108 -0.81 10.25 16.38
N ALA A 109 -0.07 10.66 15.33
CA ALA A 109 0.03 12.08 15.00
C ALA A 109 -1.29 12.63 14.44
N TRP A 110 -1.94 11.91 13.52
CA TRP A 110 -3.01 12.42 12.70
C TRP A 110 -4.30 11.58 12.65
N GLY A 111 -4.41 10.56 13.53
CA GLY A 111 -5.64 9.77 13.67
C GLY A 111 -6.05 9.01 12.41
N GLY A 112 -5.11 8.72 11.50
CA GLY A 112 -5.40 8.03 10.25
C GLY A 112 -6.05 8.92 9.19
N ASP A 113 -5.82 10.23 9.23
CA ASP A 113 -6.26 11.18 8.19
C ASP A 113 -5.81 10.70 6.80
N PRO A 114 -6.68 10.72 5.77
CA PRO A 114 -6.35 10.22 4.43
C PRO A 114 -5.14 10.90 3.77
N ASP A 115 -4.87 12.17 4.07
CA ASP A 115 -3.71 12.89 3.53
C ASP A 115 -2.41 12.44 4.20
N SER A 116 -2.46 11.95 5.45
CA SER A 116 -1.32 11.33 6.12
C SER A 116 -0.95 9.97 5.54
N LEU A 117 -1.91 9.29 4.91
CA LEU A 117 -1.73 7.95 4.35
C LEU A 117 -1.49 7.94 2.83
N ARG A 118 -1.07 9.09 2.27
CA ARG A 118 -0.63 9.17 0.87
C ARG A 118 0.69 8.45 0.66
N ALA A 119 0.89 7.95 -0.54
CA ALA A 119 2.07 7.15 -0.92
C ALA A 119 3.39 7.83 -0.53
N GLU A 120 3.54 9.11 -0.85
CA GLU A 120 4.77 9.84 -0.61
C GLU A 120 5.03 10.09 0.89
N VAL A 121 3.97 10.27 1.69
CA VAL A 121 4.08 10.45 3.14
C VAL A 121 4.49 9.13 3.79
N ILE A 122 3.83 8.01 3.43
CA ILE A 122 4.19 6.67 3.91
C ILE A 122 5.64 6.35 3.54
N GLN A 123 6.05 6.57 2.29
CA GLN A 123 7.44 6.37 1.89
C GLN A 123 8.40 7.21 2.74
N GLY A 124 8.10 8.50 2.90
CA GLY A 124 8.95 9.42 3.66
C GLY A 124 9.15 8.99 5.10
N ILE A 125 8.05 8.65 5.81
CA ILE A 125 8.16 8.26 7.22
C ILE A 125 8.82 6.90 7.40
N VAL A 126 8.56 5.90 6.54
CA VAL A 126 9.23 4.60 6.61
C VAL A 126 10.74 4.75 6.41
N HIS A 127 11.15 5.52 5.42
CA HIS A 127 12.57 5.81 5.19
C HIS A 127 13.19 6.62 6.34
N PHE A 128 12.45 7.56 6.93
CA PHE A 128 12.93 8.34 8.07
C PHE A 128 13.16 7.43 9.28
N VAL A 129 12.18 6.60 9.65
CA VAL A 129 12.27 5.68 10.78
C VAL A 129 13.44 4.70 10.59
N GLU A 130 13.58 4.11 9.41
CA GLU A 130 14.68 3.20 9.10
C GLU A 130 16.06 3.88 9.22
N LEU A 131 16.20 5.11 8.71
CA LEU A 131 17.47 5.83 8.68
C LEU A 131 17.89 6.34 10.05
N TYR A 132 16.94 6.77 10.86
CA TYR A 132 17.19 7.44 12.14
C TYR A 132 16.68 6.67 13.36
N HIS A 133 16.32 5.37 13.24
CA HIS A 133 15.65 4.57 14.28
C HIS A 133 16.30 4.63 15.67
N SER A 134 17.62 4.83 15.75
CA SER A 134 18.35 4.95 17.02
C SER A 134 18.61 6.41 17.47
N GLU A 135 18.23 7.39 16.68
CA GLU A 135 18.63 8.79 16.87
C GLU A 135 17.46 9.73 17.12
N TYR A 136 16.22 9.37 16.74
CA TYR A 136 15.07 10.26 16.92
C TYR A 136 14.29 9.95 18.20
N ASP A 137 13.74 11.01 18.78
CA ASP A 137 12.78 10.93 19.87
C ASP A 137 11.36 10.81 19.27
N ARG A 138 10.74 9.64 19.47
CA ARG A 138 9.43 9.31 18.91
C ARG A 138 8.32 10.27 19.38
N GLU A 139 8.30 10.59 20.69
CA GLU A 139 7.27 11.48 21.26
C GLU A 139 7.42 12.90 20.72
N ARG A 140 8.65 13.37 20.62
CA ARG A 140 8.97 14.68 20.05
C ARG A 140 8.58 14.76 18.57
N LEU A 141 8.81 13.70 17.80
CA LEU A 141 8.40 13.62 16.39
C LEU A 141 6.87 13.72 16.27
N ILE A 142 6.13 12.92 17.02
CA ILE A 142 4.66 12.92 17.02
C ILE A 142 4.12 14.30 17.43
N TYR A 143 4.70 14.91 18.46
CA TYR A 143 4.32 16.24 18.90
C TYR A 143 4.55 17.30 17.80
N GLY A 144 5.70 17.25 17.13
CA GLY A 144 6.00 18.13 16.00
C GLY A 144 5.05 17.96 14.83
N LEU A 145 4.73 16.70 14.49
CA LEU A 145 3.80 16.39 13.41
C LEU A 145 2.38 16.92 13.70
N ARG A 146 1.91 16.83 14.94
CA ARG A 146 0.58 17.35 15.34
C ARG A 146 0.43 18.85 15.17
N ALA A 147 1.53 19.60 15.09
CA ALA A 147 1.48 21.04 14.85
C ALA A 147 1.05 21.40 13.42
N TYR A 148 1.04 20.45 12.50
CA TYR A 148 0.73 20.66 11.09
C TYR A 148 -0.38 19.72 10.64
N GLU A 149 -1.29 20.22 9.79
CA GLU A 149 -2.25 19.33 9.10
C GLU A 149 -1.52 18.48 8.04
N PRO A 150 -1.89 17.19 7.88
CA PRO A 150 -1.21 16.27 6.94
C PRO A 150 -1.13 16.78 5.51
N LYS A 151 -2.20 17.48 5.05
CA LYS A 151 -2.23 18.08 3.71
C LYS A 151 -1.12 19.10 3.46
N PHE A 152 -0.70 19.85 4.50
CA PHE A 152 0.39 20.82 4.36
C PHE A 152 1.74 20.12 4.31
N VAL A 153 1.94 19.06 5.08
CA VAL A 153 3.15 18.23 5.00
C VAL A 153 3.28 17.61 3.60
N TYR A 154 2.19 17.08 3.06
CA TYR A 154 2.17 16.57 1.69
C TYR A 154 2.49 17.67 0.66
N ALA A 155 1.86 18.83 0.76
CA ALA A 155 2.09 19.96 -0.14
C ALA A 155 3.53 20.49 -0.06
N ALA A 156 4.09 20.60 1.15
CA ALA A 156 5.47 21.03 1.37
C ALA A 156 6.47 20.08 0.68
N GLY A 157 6.26 18.76 0.80
CA GLY A 157 7.06 17.76 0.08
C GLY A 157 6.98 17.90 -1.44
N LYS A 158 5.78 18.22 -1.97
CA LYS A 158 5.62 18.48 -3.42
C LYS A 158 6.29 19.78 -3.86
N ALA A 159 6.29 20.80 -3.02
CA ALA A 159 6.89 22.10 -3.31
C ALA A 159 8.43 22.12 -3.22
N GLU A 160 9.01 21.15 -2.52
CA GLU A 160 10.48 21.05 -2.36
C GLU A 160 11.15 20.82 -3.71
N LYS A 161 12.10 21.70 -4.07
CA LYS A 161 12.79 21.70 -5.38
C LYS A 161 14.22 21.21 -5.32
N GLU A 162 14.87 21.32 -4.18
CA GLU A 162 16.28 20.97 -4.01
C GLU A 162 16.47 19.44 -3.88
N LEU A 163 15.51 18.78 -3.25
CA LEU A 163 15.52 17.33 -3.09
C LEU A 163 14.57 16.65 -4.08
N ARG A 164 14.80 15.36 -4.34
CA ARG A 164 13.97 14.56 -5.25
C ARG A 164 13.43 13.31 -4.58
N GLY A 165 12.25 12.86 -5.04
CA GLY A 165 11.62 11.62 -4.58
C GLY A 165 11.36 11.61 -3.08
N VAL A 166 11.58 10.47 -2.45
CA VAL A 166 11.35 10.24 -1.02
C VAL A 166 12.17 11.15 -0.10
N LYS A 167 13.36 11.56 -0.54
CA LYS A 167 14.26 12.43 0.25
C LYS A 167 13.61 13.75 0.67
N ARG A 168 12.65 14.26 -0.11
CA ARG A 168 11.87 15.46 0.25
C ARG A 168 11.13 15.28 1.55
N TYR A 169 10.45 14.15 1.70
CA TYR A 169 9.64 13.84 2.87
C TYR A 169 10.49 13.42 4.06
N VAL A 170 11.56 12.64 3.85
CA VAL A 170 12.54 12.34 4.90
C VAL A 170 13.07 13.62 5.54
N ASN A 171 13.46 14.60 4.72
CA ASN A 171 13.97 15.90 5.21
C ASN A 171 12.90 16.71 5.96
N LEU A 172 11.62 16.60 5.57
CA LEU A 172 10.53 17.26 6.31
C LEU A 172 10.34 16.65 7.71
N PHE A 173 10.48 15.34 7.84
CA PHE A 173 10.36 14.67 9.15
C PHE A 173 11.59 14.90 10.03
N TYR A 174 12.75 15.20 9.43
CA TYR A 174 13.98 15.51 10.17
C TYR A 174 14.00 16.94 10.77
N ARG A 175 13.36 17.91 10.12
CA ARG A 175 13.29 19.33 10.56
C ARG A 175 12.34 19.53 11.74
#